data_376554b40d7c649395f5af4d07cb9c3f
#
_entry.id   376554b40d7c649395f5af4d07cb9c3f
#
_cell.length_a   1.000
_cell.length_b   1.000
_cell.length_c   1.000
_cell.angle_alpha   90.00
_cell.angle_beta   90.00
_cell.angle_gamma   90.00
#
_symmetry.space_group_name_H-M   'P 1'
#
loop_
_entity.id
_entity.type
_entity.pdbx_description
1 polymer ?
#
loop_
_entity_poly.entity_id
_entity_poly.type
_entity_poly.pdbx_seq_one_letter_code
_entity_poly.pdbx_strand_id
1 'polypeptide(L)'
;MDWIHNGEHITIHRESITHLEGDRVHLSNGESHQADVLVLATGYSVNHPWFSPKDCASLGLPTVLESPPSALQSKWDILESKADREITSRFPRLARPPELKIIPVKYSPYRLWRNIVPLPMLEKETPDRSLAFVGLVKTFSTAITSEAMALWTVAWMTGRITPKKTIQELEYEVALANAFSRRRYLNFGYRYPYQLFEFLPVSGVFNFVH
;
A
#
# COMPACT_ATOMS: atom_id res chain seq x y z
N MET A 1 -14.52 19.64 17.76
CA MET A 1 -15.23 19.12 16.56
C MET A 1 -16.54 19.84 16.28
N ASP A 2 -16.99 20.66 17.17
CA ASP A 2 -18.31 21.32 17.07
C ASP A 2 -18.43 22.28 15.89
N TRP A 3 -17.38 22.98 15.52
CA TRP A 3 -17.39 23.92 14.37
C TRP A 3 -17.64 23.22 13.04
N ILE A 4 -17.13 21.99 12.84
CA ILE A 4 -17.42 21.20 11.63
C ILE A 4 -18.86 20.69 11.66
N HIS A 5 -19.34 20.29 12.85
CA HIS A 5 -20.68 19.76 13.02
C HIS A 5 -21.74 20.86 12.87
N ASN A 6 -21.50 22.03 13.39
CA ASN A 6 -22.44 23.16 13.34
C ASN A 6 -22.38 23.94 12.02
N GLY A 7 -21.32 23.77 11.22
CA GLY A 7 -21.16 24.46 9.93
C GLY A 7 -20.93 25.98 10.04
N GLU A 8 -20.58 26.50 11.24
CA GLU A 8 -20.48 27.95 11.48
C GLU A 8 -19.30 28.60 10.76
N HIS A 9 -18.16 27.87 10.65
CA HIS A 9 -16.92 28.42 10.07
C HIS A 9 -16.25 27.48 9.06
N ILE A 10 -16.76 26.26 8.90
CA ILE A 10 -16.17 25.24 8.04
C ILE A 10 -17.27 24.62 7.19
N THR A 11 -17.12 24.71 5.88
CA THR A 11 -17.96 24.00 4.91
C THR A 11 -17.16 22.90 4.25
N ILE A 12 -17.71 21.69 4.20
CA ILE A 12 -17.06 20.53 3.59
C ILE A 12 -17.73 20.20 2.26
N HIS A 13 -16.98 20.33 1.16
CA HIS A 13 -17.37 19.87 -0.17
C HIS A 13 -16.61 18.58 -0.48
N ARG A 14 -17.33 17.50 -0.82
CA ARG A 14 -16.73 16.20 -1.21
C ARG A 14 -16.67 16.08 -2.73
N GLU A 15 -16.03 17.10 -3.33
CA GLU A 15 -15.96 17.30 -4.77
C GLU A 15 -14.49 17.48 -5.20
N SER A 16 -14.23 17.23 -6.48
CA SER A 16 -12.91 17.53 -7.05
C SER A 16 -12.85 18.97 -7.52
N ILE A 17 -11.71 19.62 -7.35
CA ILE A 17 -11.44 20.92 -7.99
C ILE A 17 -11.19 20.64 -9.47
N THR A 18 -11.94 21.29 -10.34
CA THR A 18 -11.79 21.18 -11.80
C THR A 18 -10.78 22.17 -12.35
N HIS A 19 -10.86 23.43 -11.92
CA HIS A 19 -9.92 24.49 -12.31
C HIS A 19 -9.99 25.67 -11.32
N LEU A 20 -9.04 26.57 -11.44
CA LEU A 20 -9.00 27.84 -10.73
C LEU A 20 -9.13 28.97 -11.75
N GLU A 21 -9.96 29.98 -11.46
CA GLU A 21 -10.14 31.15 -12.30
C GLU A 21 -10.20 32.39 -11.44
N GLY A 22 -9.23 33.29 -11.59
CA GLY A 22 -9.08 34.47 -10.73
C GLY A 22 -8.98 34.10 -9.26
N ASP A 23 -9.90 34.58 -8.45
CA ASP A 23 -10.05 34.31 -7.03
C ASP A 23 -11.07 33.17 -6.73
N ARG A 24 -11.45 32.38 -7.74
CA ARG A 24 -12.47 31.35 -7.60
C ARG A 24 -11.95 29.95 -7.81
N VAL A 25 -12.46 29.04 -6.98
CA VAL A 25 -12.24 27.60 -7.07
C VAL A 25 -13.50 26.95 -7.64
N HIS A 26 -13.39 26.26 -8.78
CA HIS A 26 -14.49 25.57 -9.45
C HIS A 26 -14.48 24.08 -9.11
N LEU A 27 -15.65 23.55 -8.73
CA LEU A 27 -15.83 22.17 -8.31
C LEU A 27 -16.49 21.32 -9.41
N SER A 28 -16.36 20.00 -9.31
CA SER A 28 -16.88 19.04 -10.27
C SER A 28 -18.41 18.98 -10.34
N ASN A 29 -19.10 19.45 -9.32
CA ASN A 29 -20.56 19.59 -9.27
C ASN A 29 -21.09 20.87 -9.93
N GLY A 30 -20.21 21.74 -10.48
CA GLY A 30 -20.54 23.02 -11.09
C GLY A 30 -20.60 24.21 -10.13
N GLU A 31 -20.41 23.99 -8.83
CA GLU A 31 -20.30 25.08 -7.85
C GLU A 31 -18.96 25.81 -8.00
N SER A 32 -18.94 27.06 -7.59
CA SER A 32 -17.70 27.85 -7.49
C SER A 32 -17.69 28.69 -6.22
N HIS A 33 -16.54 28.71 -5.56
CA HIS A 33 -16.34 29.41 -4.30
C HIS A 33 -15.22 30.43 -4.43
N GLN A 34 -15.43 31.61 -3.89
CA GLN A 34 -14.36 32.60 -3.78
C GLN A 34 -13.39 32.18 -2.65
N ALA A 35 -12.11 32.33 -2.89
CA ALA A 35 -11.06 31.94 -1.96
C ALA A 35 -9.92 32.97 -2.00
N ASP A 36 -9.63 33.60 -0.87
CA ASP A 36 -8.47 34.48 -0.71
C ASP A 36 -7.16 33.68 -0.64
N VAL A 37 -7.23 32.44 -0.13
CA VAL A 37 -6.07 31.54 0.01
C VAL A 37 -6.48 30.12 -0.29
N LEU A 38 -5.69 29.41 -1.08
CA LEU A 38 -5.82 27.99 -1.33
C LEU A 38 -4.68 27.23 -0.66
N VAL A 39 -5.02 26.33 0.28
CA VAL A 39 -4.04 25.46 0.95
C VAL A 39 -4.17 24.04 0.40
N LEU A 40 -3.15 23.58 -0.31
CA LEU A 40 -3.11 22.25 -0.90
C LEU A 40 -2.57 21.23 0.10
N ALA A 41 -3.48 20.54 0.78
CA ALA A 41 -3.16 19.45 1.70
C ALA A 41 -3.41 18.07 1.07
N THR A 42 -3.03 17.90 -0.20
CA THR A 42 -3.35 16.74 -1.04
C THR A 42 -2.53 15.50 -0.75
N GLY A 43 -1.53 15.58 0.13
CA GLY A 43 -0.58 14.52 0.42
C GLY A 43 0.41 14.30 -0.74
N TYR A 44 1.00 13.10 -0.77
CA TYR A 44 2.00 12.73 -1.77
C TYR A 44 1.46 11.62 -2.67
N SER A 45 1.80 11.68 -3.97
CA SER A 45 1.62 10.55 -4.86
C SER A 45 2.69 9.50 -4.61
N VAL A 46 2.28 8.23 -4.59
CA VAL A 46 3.25 7.13 -4.56
C VAL A 46 3.74 6.92 -5.99
N ASN A 47 4.98 7.31 -6.24
CA ASN A 47 5.66 7.04 -7.49
C ASN A 47 7.11 6.62 -7.20
N HIS A 48 7.69 5.93 -8.16
CA HIS A 48 9.09 5.50 -8.13
C HIS A 48 9.78 5.99 -9.42
N PRO A 49 10.07 7.30 -9.51
CA PRO A 49 10.49 7.93 -10.77
C PRO A 49 11.84 7.43 -11.30
N TRP A 50 12.60 6.73 -10.45
CA TRP A 50 13.88 6.13 -10.84
C TRP A 50 13.77 4.81 -11.60
N PHE A 51 12.56 4.23 -11.63
CA PHE A 51 12.30 2.95 -12.29
C PHE A 51 11.29 3.12 -13.42
N SER A 52 11.52 2.42 -14.53
CA SER A 52 10.52 2.34 -15.60
C SER A 52 9.27 1.58 -15.11
N PRO A 53 8.11 1.75 -15.74
CA PRO A 53 6.92 0.95 -15.39
C PRO A 53 7.16 -0.56 -15.44
N LYS A 54 7.99 -1.03 -16.40
CA LYS A 54 8.39 -2.43 -16.52
C LYS A 54 9.25 -2.88 -15.34
N ASP A 55 10.20 -2.06 -14.91
CA ASP A 55 11.03 -2.37 -13.76
C ASP A 55 10.21 -2.33 -12.46
N CYS A 56 9.30 -1.37 -12.32
CA CYS A 56 8.36 -1.35 -11.20
C CYS A 56 7.56 -2.66 -11.12
N ALA A 57 7.01 -3.12 -12.25
CA ALA A 57 6.25 -4.38 -12.28
C ALA A 57 7.12 -5.58 -11.88
N SER A 58 8.34 -5.68 -12.43
CA SER A 58 9.27 -6.78 -12.12
C SER A 58 9.74 -6.78 -10.67
N LEU A 59 9.99 -5.60 -10.10
CA LEU A 59 10.42 -5.44 -8.70
C LEU A 59 9.28 -5.58 -7.69
N GLY A 60 8.04 -5.69 -8.14
CA GLY A 60 6.87 -5.77 -7.25
C GLY A 60 6.45 -4.42 -6.65
N LEU A 61 6.80 -3.33 -7.30
CA LEU A 61 6.31 -1.98 -6.98
C LEU A 61 4.95 -1.74 -7.65
N PRO A 62 4.10 -0.85 -7.11
CA PRO A 62 2.80 -0.55 -7.69
C PRO A 62 2.87 -0.06 -9.14
N THR A 63 2.10 -0.68 -10.00
CA THR A 63 1.92 -0.29 -11.41
C THR A 63 0.44 -0.19 -11.74
N VAL A 64 0.10 0.56 -12.79
CA VAL A 64 -1.26 0.61 -13.31
C VAL A 64 -1.68 -0.78 -13.76
N LEU A 65 -2.87 -1.20 -13.36
CA LEU A 65 -3.42 -2.49 -13.77
C LEU A 65 -3.71 -2.48 -15.28
N GLU A 66 -3.27 -3.52 -15.95
CA GLU A 66 -3.40 -3.69 -17.39
C GLU A 66 -4.74 -4.34 -17.78
N SER A 67 -5.26 -3.98 -18.95
CA SER A 67 -6.44 -4.61 -19.53
C SER A 67 -6.21 -4.83 -21.03
N PRO A 68 -6.05 -6.08 -21.48
CA PRO A 68 -6.08 -7.35 -20.71
C PRO A 68 -4.88 -7.51 -19.77
N PRO A 69 -5.00 -8.33 -18.71
CA PRO A 69 -3.92 -8.51 -17.75
C PRO A 69 -2.73 -9.23 -18.38
N SER A 70 -1.51 -8.79 -18.02
CA SER A 70 -0.28 -9.49 -18.37
C SER A 70 -0.17 -10.86 -17.67
N ALA A 71 0.74 -11.71 -18.12
CA ALA A 71 0.99 -13.01 -17.50
C ALA A 71 1.38 -12.88 -16.01
N LEU A 72 2.19 -11.86 -15.68
CA LEU A 72 2.58 -11.57 -14.31
C LEU A 72 1.36 -11.13 -13.47
N GLN A 73 0.50 -10.26 -13.99
CA GLN A 73 -0.71 -9.84 -13.31
C GLN A 73 -1.65 -11.04 -13.10
N SER A 74 -1.86 -11.87 -14.11
CA SER A 74 -2.71 -13.09 -14.01
C SER A 74 -2.20 -14.07 -12.95
N LYS A 75 -0.87 -14.26 -12.84
CA LYS A 75 -0.25 -15.06 -11.77
C LYS A 75 -0.63 -14.52 -10.40
N TRP A 76 -0.48 -13.21 -10.20
CA TRP A 76 -0.80 -12.57 -8.92
C TRP A 76 -2.30 -12.58 -8.62
N ASP A 77 -3.16 -12.41 -9.61
CA ASP A 77 -4.62 -12.49 -9.42
C ASP A 77 -5.05 -13.85 -8.89
N ILE A 78 -4.43 -14.93 -9.36
CA ILE A 78 -4.66 -16.30 -8.86
C ILE A 78 -4.19 -16.43 -7.41
N LEU A 79 -2.97 -15.98 -7.09
CA LEU A 79 -2.42 -16.04 -5.74
C LEU A 79 -3.24 -15.20 -4.75
N GLU A 80 -3.59 -13.98 -5.13
CA GLU A 80 -4.39 -13.07 -4.30
C GLU A 80 -5.80 -13.60 -4.07
N SER A 81 -6.42 -14.25 -5.08
CA SER A 81 -7.72 -14.90 -4.92
C SER A 81 -7.67 -16.09 -3.97
N LYS A 82 -6.59 -16.88 -4.00
CA LYS A 82 -6.37 -17.97 -3.05
C LYS A 82 -6.15 -17.42 -1.63
N ALA A 83 -5.31 -16.42 -1.49
CA ALA A 83 -5.02 -15.76 -0.22
C ALA A 83 -6.28 -15.11 0.38
N ASP A 84 -7.11 -14.47 -0.43
CA ASP A 84 -8.35 -13.84 0.00
C ASP A 84 -9.33 -14.85 0.60
N ARG A 85 -9.47 -16.04 -0.02
CA ARG A 85 -10.29 -17.14 0.54
C ARG A 85 -9.74 -17.62 1.88
N GLU A 86 -8.42 -17.74 2.01
CA GLU A 86 -7.81 -18.15 3.27
C GLU A 86 -8.01 -17.10 4.37
N ILE A 87 -7.81 -15.81 4.07
CA ILE A 87 -8.02 -14.72 5.03
C ILE A 87 -9.48 -14.65 5.49
N THR A 88 -10.43 -14.76 4.58
CA THR A 88 -11.87 -14.74 4.94
C THR A 88 -12.32 -15.98 5.72
N SER A 89 -11.65 -17.12 5.51
CA SER A 89 -11.84 -18.32 6.32
C SER A 89 -11.27 -18.17 7.73
N ARG A 90 -10.04 -17.65 7.85
CA ARG A 90 -9.38 -17.41 9.15
C ARG A 90 -10.05 -16.29 9.96
N PHE A 91 -10.54 -15.26 9.27
CA PHE A 91 -11.17 -14.07 9.85
C PHE A 91 -12.56 -13.82 9.25
N PRO A 92 -13.60 -14.57 9.67
CA PRO A 92 -14.94 -14.48 9.06
C PRO A 92 -15.56 -13.07 9.10
N ARG A 93 -15.17 -12.23 10.06
CA ARG A 93 -15.63 -10.83 10.12
C ARG A 93 -15.15 -10.01 8.92
N LEU A 94 -14.01 -10.35 8.33
CA LEU A 94 -13.46 -9.66 7.16
C LEU A 94 -14.15 -10.06 5.85
N ALA A 95 -14.96 -11.13 5.86
CA ALA A 95 -15.81 -11.51 4.72
C ALA A 95 -17.03 -10.58 4.53
N ARG A 96 -17.35 -9.78 5.56
CA ARG A 96 -18.49 -8.86 5.55
C ARG A 96 -17.98 -7.42 5.66
N PRO A 97 -17.59 -6.80 4.54
CA PRO A 97 -17.16 -5.40 4.57
C PRO A 97 -18.32 -4.50 5.01
N PRO A 98 -18.04 -3.39 5.70
CA PRO A 98 -19.04 -2.39 6.00
C PRO A 98 -19.60 -1.79 4.69
N GLU A 99 -20.82 -1.23 4.76
CA GLU A 99 -21.44 -0.52 3.63
C GLU A 99 -20.72 0.80 3.35
N LEU A 100 -19.54 0.70 2.75
CA LEU A 100 -18.74 1.85 2.34
C LEU A 100 -18.53 1.83 0.84
N LYS A 101 -18.56 3.01 0.22
CA LYS A 101 -18.20 3.16 -1.19
C LYS A 101 -16.72 2.79 -1.37
N ILE A 102 -16.48 1.62 -1.97
CA ILE A 102 -15.12 1.19 -2.32
C ILE A 102 -14.72 1.89 -3.61
N ILE A 103 -13.59 2.60 -3.56
CA ILE A 103 -13.02 3.24 -4.75
C ILE A 103 -12.30 2.17 -5.58
N PRO A 104 -12.56 2.09 -6.90
CA PRO A 104 -11.87 1.13 -7.76
C PRO A 104 -10.36 1.29 -7.69
N VAL A 105 -9.67 0.18 -7.57
CA VAL A 105 -8.20 0.15 -7.53
C VAL A 105 -7.65 0.32 -8.93
N LYS A 106 -6.72 1.25 -9.09
CA LYS A 106 -6.05 1.53 -10.37
C LYS A 106 -4.64 0.92 -10.44
N TYR A 107 -4.09 0.53 -9.30
CA TYR A 107 -2.70 0.09 -9.17
C TYR A 107 -2.62 -1.27 -8.49
N SER A 108 -1.60 -2.05 -8.87
CA SER A 108 -1.22 -3.24 -8.12
C SER A 108 -0.72 -2.86 -6.72
N PRO A 109 -0.88 -3.74 -5.71
CA PRO A 109 -0.27 -3.54 -4.41
C PRO A 109 1.26 -3.70 -4.49
N TYR A 110 1.96 -3.31 -3.43
CA TYR A 110 3.35 -3.70 -3.24
C TYR A 110 3.46 -5.22 -3.10
N ARG A 111 4.42 -5.83 -3.81
CA ARG A 111 4.67 -7.28 -3.84
C ARG A 111 6.10 -7.56 -3.40
N LEU A 112 6.45 -7.08 -2.22
CA LEU A 112 7.79 -7.15 -1.63
C LEU A 112 7.78 -8.09 -0.41
N TRP A 113 8.76 -8.96 -0.30
CA TRP A 113 8.94 -9.74 0.92
C TRP A 113 9.23 -8.81 2.10
N ARG A 114 8.46 -8.95 3.18
CA ARG A 114 8.50 -8.07 4.36
C ARG A 114 8.31 -6.58 4.04
N ASN A 115 7.72 -6.24 2.87
CA ASN A 115 7.62 -4.89 2.33
C ASN A 115 8.97 -4.18 2.15
N ILE A 116 10.04 -4.94 2.02
CA ILE A 116 11.42 -4.46 1.92
C ILE A 116 12.09 -5.00 0.67
N VAL A 117 12.06 -6.32 0.45
CA VAL A 117 12.90 -6.98 -0.57
C VAL A 117 12.06 -7.40 -1.77
N PRO A 118 12.43 -6.99 -2.99
CA PRO A 118 11.83 -7.51 -4.22
C PRO A 118 11.98 -9.03 -4.31
N LEU A 119 10.90 -9.72 -4.64
CA LEU A 119 10.92 -11.19 -4.75
C LEU A 119 11.92 -11.73 -5.77
N PRO A 120 12.15 -11.09 -6.94
CA PRO A 120 13.18 -11.55 -7.88
C PRO A 120 14.60 -11.58 -7.30
N MET A 121 14.88 -10.77 -6.28
CA MET A 121 16.17 -10.81 -5.57
C MET A 121 16.38 -12.09 -4.77
N LEU A 122 15.30 -12.86 -4.53
CA LEU A 122 15.28 -14.08 -3.73
C LEU A 122 15.22 -15.35 -4.57
N GLU A 123 15.08 -15.25 -5.90
CA GLU A 123 14.88 -16.41 -6.79
C GLU A 123 16.15 -17.23 -6.97
N LYS A 124 17.32 -16.63 -6.81
CA LYS A 124 18.60 -17.30 -6.98
C LYS A 124 18.98 -18.07 -5.71
N GLU A 125 19.75 -19.15 -5.86
CA GLU A 125 20.32 -19.92 -4.74
C GLU A 125 21.10 -19.01 -3.78
N THR A 126 21.88 -18.07 -4.33
CA THR A 126 22.46 -16.97 -3.57
C THR A 126 21.65 -15.71 -3.84
N PRO A 127 20.89 -15.20 -2.85
CA PRO A 127 20.07 -14.02 -3.02
C PRO A 127 20.87 -12.79 -3.43
N ASP A 128 20.32 -12.00 -4.35
CA ASP A 128 20.86 -10.70 -4.70
C ASP A 128 20.48 -9.69 -3.59
N ARG A 129 21.48 -9.10 -2.96
CA ARG A 129 21.32 -8.20 -1.81
C ARG A 129 21.60 -6.74 -2.15
N SER A 130 21.57 -6.39 -3.44
CA SER A 130 21.93 -5.06 -3.94
C SER A 130 20.81 -4.02 -3.78
N LEU A 131 19.54 -4.45 -3.58
CA LEU A 131 18.41 -3.54 -3.55
C LEU A 131 17.41 -3.92 -2.44
N ALA A 132 16.98 -2.91 -1.70
CA ALA A 132 15.91 -3.01 -0.73
C ALA A 132 15.17 -1.65 -0.61
N PHE A 133 13.91 -1.70 -0.20
CA PHE A 133 13.07 -0.52 -0.02
C PHE A 133 12.74 -0.34 1.46
N VAL A 134 13.00 0.86 2.00
CA VAL A 134 12.72 1.20 3.40
C VAL A 134 11.66 2.30 3.45
N GLY A 135 10.81 2.28 4.48
CA GLY A 135 9.80 3.32 4.72
C GLY A 135 8.51 3.17 3.90
N LEU A 136 8.29 2.03 3.23
CA LEU A 136 7.05 1.79 2.47
C LEU A 136 5.84 1.48 3.35
N VAL A 137 6.06 1.13 4.62
CA VAL A 137 4.98 0.85 5.58
C VAL A 137 4.53 2.15 6.24
N LYS A 138 3.25 2.48 6.10
CA LYS A 138 2.65 3.65 6.76
C LYS A 138 2.03 3.26 8.10
N THR A 139 2.51 3.88 9.17
CA THR A 139 1.95 3.77 10.51
C THR A 139 1.97 5.12 11.19
N PHE A 140 1.23 5.28 12.28
CA PHE A 140 1.34 6.47 13.11
C PHE A 140 2.68 6.53 13.88
N SER A 141 3.38 5.39 14.02
CA SER A 141 4.72 5.30 14.60
C SER A 141 5.81 5.19 13.51
N THR A 142 5.72 6.02 12.47
CA THR A 142 6.57 5.95 11.27
C THR A 142 8.05 5.94 11.59
N ALA A 143 8.52 6.73 12.54
CA ALA A 143 9.94 6.81 12.90
C ALA A 143 10.46 5.45 13.42
N ILE A 144 9.76 4.86 14.40
CA ILE A 144 10.15 3.55 14.98
C ILE A 144 10.07 2.44 13.93
N THR A 145 9.03 2.46 13.11
CA THR A 145 8.87 1.46 12.06
C THR A 145 9.98 1.57 11.01
N SER A 146 10.32 2.78 10.59
CA SER A 146 11.40 3.00 9.62
C SER A 146 12.77 2.60 10.17
N GLU A 147 13.03 2.86 11.44
CA GLU A 147 14.26 2.42 12.11
C GLU A 147 14.35 0.88 12.15
N ALA A 148 13.27 0.21 12.54
CA ALA A 148 13.21 -1.25 12.54
C ALA A 148 13.40 -1.83 11.13
N MET A 149 12.76 -1.24 10.10
CA MET A 149 12.97 -1.63 8.70
C MET A 149 14.42 -1.43 8.26
N ALA A 150 15.05 -0.31 8.65
CA ALA A 150 16.44 -0.04 8.33
C ALA A 150 17.39 -1.08 8.96
N LEU A 151 17.21 -1.40 10.25
CA LEU A 151 17.98 -2.45 10.93
C LEU A 151 17.82 -3.81 10.26
N TRP A 152 16.60 -4.17 9.93
CA TRP A 152 16.30 -5.41 9.21
C TRP A 152 16.97 -5.43 7.83
N THR A 153 16.90 -4.31 7.11
CA THR A 153 17.53 -4.17 5.79
C THR A 153 19.05 -4.35 5.86
N VAL A 154 19.71 -3.75 6.86
CA VAL A 154 21.15 -3.95 7.08
C VAL A 154 21.45 -5.42 7.34
N ALA A 155 20.67 -6.10 8.19
CA ALA A 155 20.85 -7.53 8.46
C ALA A 155 20.62 -8.39 7.20
N TRP A 156 19.68 -8.03 6.33
CA TRP A 156 19.47 -8.65 5.04
C TRP A 156 20.67 -8.42 4.10
N MET A 157 21.06 -7.17 3.88
CA MET A 157 22.15 -6.81 2.96
C MET A 157 23.50 -7.40 3.38
N THR A 158 23.73 -7.57 4.68
CA THR A 158 24.96 -8.19 5.22
C THR A 158 24.89 -9.73 5.30
N GLY A 159 23.82 -10.34 4.82
CA GLY A 159 23.68 -11.80 4.78
C GLY A 159 23.31 -12.47 6.11
N ARG A 160 23.01 -11.69 7.15
CA ARG A 160 22.61 -12.21 8.47
C ARG A 160 21.19 -12.78 8.47
N ILE A 161 20.35 -12.32 7.55
CA ILE A 161 18.99 -12.81 7.33
C ILE A 161 18.92 -13.44 5.94
N THR A 162 18.40 -14.66 5.89
CA THR A 162 18.10 -15.38 4.64
C THR A 162 16.76 -16.09 4.79
N PRO A 163 15.84 -15.99 3.83
CA PRO A 163 14.58 -16.71 3.91
C PRO A 163 14.86 -18.23 3.88
N LYS A 164 14.16 -18.98 4.73
CA LYS A 164 14.19 -20.45 4.75
C LYS A 164 13.08 -21.07 3.90
N LYS A 165 12.29 -20.24 3.21
CA LYS A 165 11.14 -20.61 2.40
C LYS A 165 11.48 -20.59 0.92
N THR A 166 10.77 -21.38 0.15
CA THR A 166 10.83 -21.34 -1.32
C THR A 166 10.24 -20.02 -1.84
N ILE A 167 10.58 -19.64 -3.07
CA ILE A 167 10.04 -18.41 -3.67
C ILE A 167 8.51 -18.45 -3.75
N GLN A 168 7.92 -19.60 -4.03
CA GLN A 168 6.47 -19.78 -4.08
C GLN A 168 5.80 -19.56 -2.72
N GLU A 169 6.43 -20.01 -1.63
CA GLU A 169 5.95 -19.75 -0.28
C GLU A 169 6.07 -18.27 0.11
N LEU A 170 7.14 -17.60 -0.35
CA LEU A 170 7.32 -16.17 -0.13
C LEU A 170 6.31 -15.33 -0.93
N GLU A 171 6.05 -15.68 -2.18
CA GLU A 171 5.01 -15.07 -3.00
C GLU A 171 3.63 -15.20 -2.34
N TYR A 172 3.35 -16.39 -1.82
CA TYR A 172 2.08 -16.62 -1.12
C TYR A 172 1.98 -15.87 0.21
N GLU A 173 3.09 -15.76 0.98
CA GLU A 173 3.15 -14.92 2.18
C GLU A 173 2.84 -13.46 1.87
N VAL A 174 3.38 -12.93 0.78
CA VAL A 174 3.09 -11.56 0.31
C VAL A 174 1.62 -11.42 -0.10
N ALA A 175 1.08 -12.39 -0.82
CA ALA A 175 -0.34 -12.39 -1.22
C ALA A 175 -1.27 -12.44 -0.01
N LEU A 176 -0.94 -13.23 1.03
CA LEU A 176 -1.72 -13.27 2.29
C LEU A 176 -1.69 -11.91 3.02
N ALA A 177 -0.52 -11.28 3.11
CA ALA A 177 -0.38 -9.98 3.74
C ALA A 177 -1.21 -8.91 3.00
N ASN A 178 -1.16 -8.91 1.67
CA ASN A 178 -1.94 -8.00 0.84
C ASN A 178 -3.45 -8.26 0.93
N ALA A 179 -3.88 -9.53 0.93
CA ALA A 179 -5.28 -9.90 1.09
C ALA A 179 -5.82 -9.45 2.46
N PHE A 180 -5.05 -9.67 3.54
CA PHE A 180 -5.42 -9.19 4.87
C PHE A 180 -5.56 -7.67 4.90
N SER A 181 -4.56 -6.94 4.41
CA SER A 181 -4.56 -5.48 4.38
C SER A 181 -5.74 -4.93 3.59
N ARG A 182 -6.02 -5.50 2.42
CA ARG A 182 -7.17 -5.13 1.59
C ARG A 182 -8.49 -5.30 2.33
N ARG A 183 -8.69 -6.43 2.98
CA ARG A 183 -9.91 -6.72 3.73
C ARG A 183 -10.05 -5.89 5.00
N ARG A 184 -8.95 -5.64 5.70
CA ARG A 184 -8.92 -4.91 6.98
C ARG A 184 -9.04 -3.40 6.79
N TYR A 185 -8.36 -2.85 5.78
CA TYR A 185 -8.22 -1.41 5.58
C TYR A 185 -8.95 -0.88 4.34
N LEU A 186 -9.66 -1.74 3.61
CA LEU A 186 -10.45 -1.41 2.43
C LEU A 186 -9.65 -0.58 1.39
N ASN A 187 -10.15 0.60 1.03
CA ASN A 187 -9.52 1.47 0.03
C ASN A 187 -8.03 1.78 0.32
N PHE A 188 -7.64 1.78 1.58
CA PHE A 188 -6.25 2.04 1.95
C PHE A 188 -5.36 0.81 1.81
N GLY A 189 -5.88 -0.39 2.00
CA GLY A 189 -5.14 -1.65 1.91
C GLY A 189 -4.57 -1.95 0.52
N TYR A 190 -5.04 -1.29 -0.53
CA TYR A 190 -4.48 -1.40 -1.87
C TYR A 190 -3.33 -0.42 -2.13
N ARG A 191 -3.42 0.78 -1.58
CA ARG A 191 -2.44 1.84 -1.82
C ARG A 191 -1.25 1.75 -0.86
N TYR A 192 -1.53 1.24 0.33
CA TYR A 192 -0.56 1.13 1.43
C TYR A 192 -0.78 -0.23 2.09
N PRO A 193 0.09 -1.23 1.83
CA PRO A 193 -0.11 -2.61 2.31
C PRO A 193 -0.29 -2.74 3.82
N TYR A 194 0.23 -1.79 4.58
CA TYR A 194 0.02 -1.71 6.03
C TYR A 194 -0.29 -0.29 6.44
N GLN A 195 -1.52 0.13 6.27
CA GLN A 195 -1.99 1.32 6.94
C GLN A 195 -2.45 0.92 8.33
N LEU A 196 -1.59 1.13 9.29
CA LEU A 196 -1.77 0.62 10.62
C LEU A 196 -2.26 1.69 11.56
N PHE A 197 -3.46 1.48 12.04
CA PHE A 197 -3.83 1.91 13.38
C PHE A 197 -3.37 0.90 14.45
N GLU A 198 -2.91 -0.30 14.05
CA GLU A 198 -2.52 -1.39 14.93
C GLU A 198 -1.02 -1.65 14.85
N PHE A 199 -0.32 -1.48 15.97
CA PHE A 199 1.12 -1.73 16.10
C PHE A 199 1.49 -3.22 15.98
N LEU A 200 0.60 -4.11 16.40
CA LEU A 200 0.84 -5.56 16.51
C LEU A 200 1.17 -6.28 15.20
N PRO A 201 0.48 -6.03 14.06
CA PRO A 201 0.85 -6.68 12.80
C PRO A 201 2.22 -6.29 12.28
N VAL A 202 2.70 -5.06 12.59
CA VAL A 202 4.07 -4.64 12.22
C VAL A 202 5.08 -5.35 13.08
N SER A 203 4.83 -5.51 14.37
CA SER A 203 5.71 -6.29 15.26
C SER A 203 5.80 -7.75 14.83
N GLY A 204 4.72 -8.33 14.30
CA GLY A 204 4.72 -9.67 13.72
C GLY A 204 5.54 -9.79 12.43
N VAL A 205 5.64 -8.73 11.63
CA VAL A 205 6.57 -8.66 10.47
C VAL A 205 8.02 -8.66 10.96
N PHE A 206 8.25 -8.09 12.13
CA PHE A 206 9.56 -7.98 12.76
C PHE A 206 9.82 -9.02 13.85
N ASN A 207 9.05 -10.10 13.94
CA ASN A 207 9.44 -11.24 14.77
C ASN A 207 10.78 -11.80 14.26
N PHE A 208 11.85 -11.24 14.81
CA PHE A 208 13.24 -11.54 14.52
C PHE A 208 13.72 -12.85 15.14
N VAL A 209 12.90 -13.53 15.88
CA VAL A 209 13.31 -14.67 16.67
C VAL A 209 12.39 -15.83 16.40
N HIS A 210 12.85 -16.73 15.59
CA HIS A 210 13.03 -18.19 15.79
C HIS A 210 13.37 -18.85 14.47
#